data_ccf809c77621abab10bd83ac3e43c631
#
_entry.id   ccf809c77621abab10bd83ac3e43c631
#
_cell.length_a   1.000
_cell.length_b   1.000
_cell.length_c   1.000
_cell.angle_alpha   90.00
_cell.angle_beta   90.00
_cell.angle_gamma   90.00
#
_symmetry.space_group_name_H-M   'P 1'
#
loop_
_entity.id
_entity.type
_entity.pdbx_description
1 polymer ?
#
loop_
_entity_poly.entity_id
_entity_poly.type
_entity_poly.pdbx_seq_one_letter_code
_entity_poly.pdbx_strand_id
1 'polypeptide(L)'
;MKRILICILVVLGCFFIDHESCRHQNEIDQIDLNDCQKLMIVAHPDDETIWGGNHLLKGHYLVVCLTNGNNPTRRKEFMKIMKETHNQGLIFDYPDKTNGKRDSWVHVKGSIEKDVAYLSHKKKWKCVVSHNPSCGCGAAGLLSVSLIPELVSISHCGIR
;
A
#
# COMPACT_ATOMS: atom_id res chain seq x y z
N MET A 1 -34.23 31.30 11.21
CA MET A 1 -34.19 29.84 11.47
C MET A 1 -33.79 29.04 10.25
N LYS A 2 -34.41 29.16 9.05
CA LYS A 2 -34.04 28.39 7.84
C LYS A 2 -32.58 28.57 7.40
N ARG A 3 -32.00 29.77 7.49
CA ARG A 3 -30.61 30.04 7.10
C ARG A 3 -29.58 29.36 8.04
N ILE A 4 -29.89 29.28 9.35
CA ILE A 4 -29.04 28.63 10.34
C ILE A 4 -29.08 27.11 10.13
N LEU A 5 -30.24 26.54 9.80
CA LEU A 5 -30.39 25.11 9.54
C LEU A 5 -29.60 24.68 8.28
N ILE A 6 -29.61 25.51 7.22
CA ILE A 6 -28.82 25.27 6.00
C ILE A 6 -27.31 25.31 6.30
N CYS A 7 -26.84 26.28 7.10
CA CYS A 7 -25.43 26.33 7.51
C CYS A 7 -25.00 25.10 8.32
N ILE A 8 -25.85 24.62 9.24
CA ILE A 8 -25.59 23.42 10.02
C ILE A 8 -25.54 22.17 9.12
N LEU A 9 -26.43 22.05 8.14
CA LEU A 9 -26.42 20.93 7.18
C LEU A 9 -25.19 20.97 6.27
N VAL A 10 -24.72 22.14 5.84
CA VAL A 10 -23.51 22.29 5.04
C VAL A 10 -22.27 21.94 5.88
N VAL A 11 -22.19 22.38 7.13
CA VAL A 11 -21.08 22.06 8.02
C VAL A 11 -21.06 20.56 8.35
N LEU A 12 -22.21 19.96 8.64
CA LEU A 12 -22.33 18.50 8.85
C LEU A 12 -21.96 17.73 7.56
N GLY A 13 -22.39 18.20 6.39
CA GLY A 13 -22.02 17.60 5.09
C GLY A 13 -20.51 17.66 4.84
N CYS A 14 -19.84 18.77 5.18
CA CYS A 14 -18.38 18.87 5.09
C CYS A 14 -17.67 17.91 6.06
N PHE A 15 -18.18 17.69 7.27
CA PHE A 15 -17.63 16.72 8.20
C PHE A 15 -17.77 15.26 7.73
N PHE A 16 -18.79 14.95 6.90
CA PHE A 16 -18.96 13.61 6.35
C PHE A 16 -18.12 13.38 5.07
N ILE A 17 -17.66 14.42 4.40
CA ILE A 17 -16.86 14.29 3.16
C ILE A 17 -15.39 13.96 3.47
N ASP A 18 -14.86 14.36 4.64
CA ASP A 18 -13.46 14.13 5.00
C ASP A 18 -13.14 12.76 5.61
N HIS A 19 -14.12 11.89 5.85
CA HIS A 19 -13.87 10.59 6.52
C HIS A 19 -13.61 9.43 5.53
N GLU A 20 -13.56 9.67 4.23
CA GLU A 20 -13.11 8.68 3.24
C GLU A 20 -11.63 8.82 2.86
N SER A 21 -10.85 9.52 3.65
CA SER A 21 -9.43 9.67 3.41
C SER A 21 -8.70 8.41 3.87
N CYS A 22 -7.87 7.85 3.05
CA CYS A 22 -6.84 6.86 3.35
C CYS A 22 -7.25 5.81 4.42
N ARG A 23 -7.72 4.66 3.98
CA ARG A 23 -8.24 3.58 4.86
C ARG A 23 -7.25 3.16 5.94
N HIS A 24 -5.96 3.11 5.61
CA HIS A 24 -4.90 2.66 6.50
C HIS A 24 -4.01 3.80 7.03
N GLN A 25 -4.49 5.04 7.00
CA GLN A 25 -3.72 6.22 7.39
C GLN A 25 -3.13 6.08 8.81
N ASN A 26 -3.94 5.63 9.76
CA ASN A 26 -3.48 5.48 11.15
C ASN A 26 -2.34 4.46 11.27
N GLU A 27 -2.39 3.36 10.53
CA GLU A 27 -1.33 2.35 10.51
C GLU A 27 -0.05 2.91 9.89
N ILE A 28 -0.20 3.66 8.80
CA ILE A 28 0.91 4.34 8.11
C ILE A 28 1.55 5.41 9.01
N ASP A 29 0.75 6.12 9.80
CA ASP A 29 1.23 7.20 10.68
C ASP A 29 1.99 6.68 11.90
N GLN A 30 1.69 5.46 12.33
CA GLN A 30 2.33 4.84 13.50
C GLN A 30 3.67 4.17 13.21
N ILE A 31 4.01 3.95 11.93
CA ILE A 31 5.23 3.24 11.60
C ILE A 31 6.46 4.15 11.68
N ASP A 32 7.53 3.65 12.28
CA ASP A 32 8.80 4.36 12.31
C ASP A 32 9.51 4.26 10.94
N LEU A 33 9.67 5.40 10.29
CA LEU A 33 10.31 5.53 8.98
C LEU A 33 11.75 6.03 9.04
N ASN A 34 12.35 6.20 10.23
CA ASN A 34 13.67 6.81 10.37
C ASN A 34 14.74 6.06 9.57
N ASP A 35 14.76 4.73 9.65
CA ASP A 35 15.71 3.89 8.93
C ASP A 35 15.26 3.50 7.52
N CYS A 36 14.03 3.81 7.13
CA CYS A 36 13.51 3.48 5.82
C CYS A 36 13.96 4.52 4.78
N GLN A 37 14.63 4.07 3.74
CA GLN A 37 15.05 4.92 2.61
C GLN A 37 14.35 4.54 1.30
N LYS A 38 13.77 3.36 1.25
CA LYS A 38 13.21 2.73 0.07
C LYS A 38 11.82 2.19 0.38
N LEU A 39 10.95 2.18 -0.61
CA LEU A 39 9.59 1.66 -0.50
C LEU A 39 9.44 0.45 -1.42
N MET A 40 8.84 -0.62 -0.92
CA MET A 40 8.42 -1.77 -1.72
C MET A 40 6.92 -1.98 -1.51
N ILE A 41 6.18 -2.14 -2.61
CA ILE A 41 4.73 -2.39 -2.56
C ILE A 41 4.46 -3.71 -3.26
N VAL A 42 3.88 -4.65 -2.53
CA VAL A 42 3.55 -5.99 -3.01
C VAL A 42 2.07 -6.31 -2.79
N ALA A 43 1.54 -7.19 -3.61
CA ALA A 43 0.13 -7.57 -3.55
C ALA A 43 -0.17 -8.54 -2.40
N HIS A 44 0.61 -9.59 -2.26
CA HIS A 44 0.35 -10.70 -1.34
C HIS A 44 1.58 -10.97 -0.45
N PRO A 45 1.36 -11.54 0.76
CA PRO A 45 2.47 -11.96 1.62
C PRO A 45 3.16 -13.19 1.01
N ASP A 46 4.31 -13.06 0.50
CA ASP A 46 5.29 -13.93 -0.15
C ASP A 46 5.91 -13.26 -1.39
N ASP A 47 5.21 -12.36 -2.03
CA ASP A 47 5.68 -11.63 -3.21
C ASP A 47 6.99 -10.88 -2.91
N GLU A 48 7.12 -10.30 -1.71
CA GLU A 48 8.34 -9.61 -1.27
C GLU A 48 9.55 -10.52 -1.25
N THR A 49 9.35 -11.82 -0.98
CA THR A 49 10.41 -12.82 -0.93
C THR A 49 10.67 -13.40 -2.32
N ILE A 50 9.62 -13.79 -3.03
CA ILE A 50 9.71 -14.44 -4.33
C ILE A 50 10.30 -13.50 -5.37
N TRP A 51 9.81 -12.26 -5.43
CA TRP A 51 10.20 -11.28 -6.44
C TRP A 51 11.16 -10.22 -5.93
N GLY A 52 11.04 -9.88 -4.65
CA GLY A 52 11.79 -8.81 -4.00
C GLY A 52 12.94 -9.28 -3.11
N GLY A 53 13.24 -10.57 -2.98
CA GLY A 53 14.19 -11.09 -2.02
C GLY A 53 15.58 -10.43 -2.09
N ASN A 54 16.10 -10.20 -3.27
CA ASN A 54 17.36 -9.46 -3.47
C ASN A 54 17.31 -8.00 -2.95
N HIS A 55 16.13 -7.39 -2.97
CA HIS A 55 15.91 -6.06 -2.44
C HIS A 55 15.83 -6.08 -0.91
N LEU A 56 15.13 -7.07 -0.34
CA LEU A 56 15.01 -7.23 1.12
C LEU A 56 16.38 -7.37 1.78
N LEU A 57 17.28 -8.15 1.19
CA LEU A 57 18.64 -8.37 1.72
C LEU A 57 19.49 -7.10 1.74
N LYS A 58 19.15 -6.08 0.97
CA LYS A 58 19.82 -4.76 1.00
C LYS A 58 19.33 -3.87 2.14
N GLY A 59 18.27 -4.27 2.84
CA GLY A 59 17.67 -3.56 3.97
C GLY A 59 17.15 -2.15 3.69
N HIS A 60 16.70 -1.49 4.73
CA HIS A 60 16.21 -0.11 4.71
C HIS A 60 14.94 0.12 3.85
N TYR A 61 14.13 -0.92 3.68
CA TYR A 61 12.82 -0.82 3.05
C TYR A 61 11.71 -0.62 4.08
N LEU A 62 10.73 0.20 3.72
CA LEU A 62 9.37 -0.03 4.13
C LEU A 62 8.74 -0.98 3.09
N VAL A 63 8.32 -2.15 3.52
CA VAL A 63 7.61 -3.11 2.67
C VAL A 63 6.13 -3.07 3.02
N VAL A 64 5.30 -2.79 2.04
CA VAL A 64 3.85 -2.69 2.18
C VAL A 64 3.21 -3.81 1.39
N CYS A 65 2.57 -4.73 2.11
CA CYS A 65 1.76 -5.79 1.51
C CYS A 65 0.29 -5.38 1.55
N LEU A 66 -0.41 -5.43 0.42
CA LEU A 66 -1.76 -4.89 0.31
C LEU A 66 -2.85 -5.82 0.85
N THR A 67 -2.61 -7.12 0.92
CA THR A 67 -3.66 -8.08 1.30
C THR A 67 -3.30 -8.92 2.51
N ASN A 68 -4.30 -9.62 3.04
CA ASN A 68 -4.15 -10.64 4.10
C ASN A 68 -3.76 -10.11 5.48
N GLY A 69 -3.81 -8.81 5.74
CA GLY A 69 -3.54 -8.25 7.07
C GLY A 69 -4.49 -8.72 8.16
N ASN A 70 -5.70 -9.14 7.79
CA ASN A 70 -6.69 -9.75 8.68
C ASN A 70 -6.46 -11.25 8.92
N ASN A 71 -5.51 -11.89 8.24
CA ASN A 71 -5.11 -13.29 8.46
C ASN A 71 -3.91 -13.34 9.42
N PRO A 72 -4.09 -13.80 10.68
CA PRO A 72 -3.03 -13.74 11.67
C PRO A 72 -1.80 -14.59 11.32
N THR A 73 -2.00 -15.70 10.61
CA THR A 73 -0.89 -16.57 10.17
C THR A 73 -0.05 -15.85 9.11
N ARG A 74 -0.69 -15.32 8.06
CA ARG A 74 0.01 -14.60 6.99
C ARG A 74 0.69 -13.32 7.49
N ARG A 75 0.02 -12.59 8.39
CA ARG A 75 0.61 -11.43 9.06
C ARG A 75 1.87 -11.80 9.84
N LYS A 76 1.81 -12.90 10.61
CA LYS A 76 2.96 -13.38 11.39
C LYS A 76 4.14 -13.78 10.49
N GLU A 77 3.88 -14.51 9.41
CA GLU A 77 4.89 -14.92 8.43
C GLU A 77 5.56 -13.68 7.80
N PHE A 78 4.77 -12.75 7.29
CA PHE A 78 5.27 -11.49 6.70
C PHE A 78 6.14 -10.69 7.68
N MET A 79 5.64 -10.45 8.89
CA MET A 79 6.38 -9.68 9.91
C MET A 79 7.65 -10.38 10.36
N LYS A 80 7.68 -11.72 10.34
CA LYS A 80 8.89 -12.49 10.62
C LYS A 80 9.97 -12.23 9.56
N ILE A 81 9.61 -12.26 8.28
CA ILE A 81 10.54 -11.94 7.18
C ILE A 81 11.07 -10.50 7.31
N MET A 82 10.20 -9.53 7.61
CA MET A 82 10.63 -8.14 7.81
C MET A 82 11.67 -8.03 8.92
N LYS A 83 11.44 -8.70 10.05
CA LYS A 83 12.39 -8.73 11.16
C LYS A 83 13.73 -9.39 10.78
N GLU A 84 13.70 -10.54 10.12
CA GLU A 84 14.89 -11.29 9.72
C GLU A 84 15.74 -10.54 8.68
N THR A 85 15.10 -9.73 7.85
CA THR A 85 15.77 -8.94 6.80
C THR A 85 16.02 -7.49 7.19
N HIS A 86 15.76 -7.13 8.45
CA HIS A 86 15.97 -5.77 8.99
C HIS A 86 15.23 -4.69 8.17
N ASN A 87 13.99 -4.98 7.80
CA ASN A 87 13.08 -4.07 7.11
C ASN A 87 11.88 -3.74 7.99
N GLN A 88 11.20 -2.64 7.69
CA GLN A 88 9.90 -2.31 8.28
C GLN A 88 8.78 -2.89 7.41
N GLY A 89 7.69 -3.33 8.03
CA GLY A 89 6.56 -3.93 7.33
C GLY A 89 5.23 -3.33 7.70
N LEU A 90 4.41 -3.08 6.69
CA LEU A 90 2.98 -2.84 6.81
C LEU A 90 2.24 -3.92 6.03
N ILE A 91 1.13 -4.41 6.57
CA ILE A 91 0.30 -5.39 5.88
C ILE A 91 -1.16 -4.98 6.01
N PHE A 92 -1.75 -4.59 4.89
CA PHE A 92 -3.12 -4.14 4.79
C PHE A 92 -4.09 -5.31 4.62
N ASP A 93 -5.37 -5.05 4.75
CA ASP A 93 -6.43 -6.06 4.71
C ASP A 93 -7.33 -5.96 3.47
N TYR A 94 -6.79 -5.44 2.35
CA TYR A 94 -7.53 -5.47 1.10
C TYR A 94 -7.86 -6.92 0.69
N PRO A 95 -8.99 -7.17 -0.01
CA PRO A 95 -9.40 -8.51 -0.35
C PRO A 95 -8.42 -9.18 -1.30
N ASP A 96 -7.96 -10.40 -0.96
CA ASP A 96 -7.20 -11.27 -1.87
C ASP A 96 -8.14 -12.12 -2.73
N LYS A 97 -9.17 -12.69 -2.08
CA LYS A 97 -10.15 -13.55 -2.72
C LYS A 97 -11.57 -13.18 -2.31
N THR A 98 -12.47 -13.15 -3.28
CA THR A 98 -13.90 -13.00 -3.06
C THR A 98 -14.61 -14.20 -3.69
N ASN A 99 -15.42 -14.92 -2.89
CA ASN A 99 -16.11 -16.15 -3.33
C ASN A 99 -15.15 -17.22 -3.90
N GLY A 100 -13.96 -17.38 -3.30
CA GLY A 100 -12.97 -18.37 -3.70
C GLY A 100 -12.16 -18.02 -4.96
N LYS A 101 -12.45 -16.91 -5.63
CA LYS A 101 -11.71 -16.41 -6.79
C LYS A 101 -10.86 -15.21 -6.40
N ARG A 102 -9.75 -15.00 -7.10
CA ARG A 102 -8.95 -13.78 -6.93
C ARG A 102 -9.81 -12.54 -7.15
N ASP A 103 -9.67 -11.59 -6.24
CA ASP A 103 -10.38 -10.31 -6.35
C ASP A 103 -9.80 -9.46 -7.48
N SER A 104 -10.65 -8.77 -8.21
CA SER A 104 -10.24 -7.87 -9.28
C SER A 104 -9.81 -6.48 -8.79
N TRP A 105 -10.08 -6.18 -7.51
CA TRP A 105 -9.83 -4.89 -6.85
C TRP A 105 -10.53 -3.66 -7.46
N VAL A 106 -11.40 -3.86 -8.43
CA VAL A 106 -12.10 -2.73 -9.09
C VAL A 106 -12.83 -1.87 -8.06
N HIS A 107 -13.48 -2.49 -7.07
CA HIS A 107 -14.27 -1.80 -6.04
C HIS A 107 -13.43 -1.17 -4.93
N VAL A 108 -12.17 -1.56 -4.75
CA VAL A 108 -11.25 -0.99 -3.74
C VAL A 108 -10.11 -0.19 -4.36
N LYS A 109 -10.07 -0.09 -5.68
CA LYS A 109 -8.99 0.58 -6.43
C LYS A 109 -8.72 1.98 -5.89
N GLY A 110 -9.75 2.81 -5.74
CA GLY A 110 -9.59 4.18 -5.24
C GLY A 110 -9.04 4.27 -3.82
N SER A 111 -9.37 3.30 -2.95
CA SER A 111 -8.81 3.23 -1.60
C SER A 111 -7.33 2.84 -1.62
N ILE A 112 -6.95 1.86 -2.45
CA ILE A 112 -5.55 1.46 -2.65
C ILE A 112 -4.74 2.66 -3.19
N GLU A 113 -5.29 3.37 -4.19
CA GLU A 113 -4.65 4.56 -4.77
C GLU A 113 -4.37 5.63 -3.72
N LYS A 114 -5.35 5.92 -2.86
CA LYS A 114 -5.20 6.90 -1.76
C LYS A 114 -4.13 6.47 -0.76
N ASP A 115 -4.12 5.21 -0.32
CA ASP A 115 -3.13 4.69 0.62
C ASP A 115 -1.72 4.74 0.02
N VAL A 116 -1.56 4.32 -1.23
CA VAL A 116 -0.27 4.34 -1.94
C VAL A 116 0.21 5.76 -2.17
N ALA A 117 -0.67 6.68 -2.56
CA ALA A 117 -0.34 8.09 -2.71
C ALA A 117 0.10 8.70 -1.36
N TYR A 118 -0.64 8.40 -0.28
CA TYR A 118 -0.29 8.87 1.06
C TYR A 118 1.09 8.38 1.49
N LEU A 119 1.40 7.10 1.30
CA LEU A 119 2.72 6.51 1.57
C LEU A 119 3.82 7.19 0.75
N SER A 120 3.57 7.46 -0.53
CA SER A 120 4.56 8.07 -1.42
C SER A 120 4.92 9.49 -0.98
N HIS A 121 3.98 10.22 -0.40
CA HIS A 121 4.17 11.61 0.09
C HIS A 121 4.73 11.69 1.52
N LYS A 122 4.70 10.58 2.28
CA LYS A 122 5.22 10.58 3.66
C LYS A 122 6.70 10.91 3.74
N LYS A 123 7.46 10.56 2.71
CA LYS A 123 8.91 10.71 2.68
C LYS A 123 9.41 10.78 1.24
N LYS A 124 10.55 11.42 1.02
CA LYS A 124 11.28 11.34 -0.25
C LYS A 124 12.00 9.99 -0.33
N TRP A 125 11.41 9.05 -1.04
CA TRP A 125 11.97 7.71 -1.23
C TRP A 125 13.12 7.72 -2.24
N LYS A 126 14.23 7.04 -1.91
CA LYS A 126 15.36 6.86 -2.84
C LYS A 126 15.06 5.88 -3.98
N CYS A 127 14.19 4.92 -3.70
CA CYS A 127 13.78 3.90 -4.65
C CYS A 127 12.40 3.39 -4.27
N VAL A 128 11.57 3.13 -5.26
CA VAL A 128 10.29 2.45 -5.09
C VAL A 128 10.27 1.22 -5.97
N VAL A 129 9.94 0.08 -5.38
CA VAL A 129 9.88 -1.24 -6.03
C VAL A 129 8.45 -1.75 -5.95
N SER A 130 7.92 -2.22 -7.06
CA SER A 130 6.62 -2.87 -7.15
C SER A 130 6.66 -3.95 -8.22
N HIS A 131 5.58 -4.73 -8.31
CA HIS A 131 5.42 -5.75 -9.36
C HIS A 131 5.53 -5.16 -10.76
N ASN A 132 6.09 -5.98 -11.69
CA ASN A 132 6.06 -5.64 -13.10
C ASN A 132 4.60 -5.65 -13.62
N PRO A 133 4.13 -4.56 -14.24
CA PRO A 133 2.78 -4.47 -14.80
C PRO A 133 2.47 -5.52 -15.86
N SER A 134 3.49 -6.01 -16.54
CA SER A 134 3.35 -7.01 -17.60
C SER A 134 3.26 -8.45 -17.11
N CYS A 135 3.45 -8.71 -15.81
CA CYS A 135 3.18 -10.02 -15.22
C CYS A 135 1.66 -10.19 -15.08
N GLY A 136 1.07 -11.06 -15.86
CA GLY A 136 -0.38 -11.33 -15.97
C GLY A 136 -1.14 -11.76 -14.71
N CYS A 137 -0.65 -11.42 -13.52
CA CYS A 137 -1.38 -11.54 -12.27
C CYS A 137 -2.34 -10.36 -12.16
N GLY A 138 -3.65 -10.57 -12.35
CA GLY A 138 -4.68 -9.54 -12.51
C GLY A 138 -4.66 -8.39 -11.50
N ALA A 139 -4.23 -8.62 -10.26
CA ALA A 139 -4.06 -7.60 -9.24
C ALA A 139 -2.77 -6.77 -9.41
N ALA A 140 -1.68 -7.37 -9.88
CA ALA A 140 -0.41 -6.69 -10.09
C ALA A 140 -0.46 -5.64 -11.22
N GLY A 141 -1.30 -5.85 -12.22
CA GLY A 141 -1.52 -4.89 -13.30
C GLY A 141 -2.10 -3.55 -12.85
N LEU A 142 -2.85 -3.54 -11.75
CA LEU A 142 -3.42 -2.32 -11.17
C LEU A 142 -2.38 -1.50 -10.39
N LEU A 143 -1.37 -2.14 -9.82
CA LEU A 143 -0.32 -1.46 -9.04
C LEU A 143 0.71 -0.73 -9.91
N SER A 144 0.70 -1.00 -11.19
CA SER A 144 1.93 -0.84 -11.95
C SER A 144 2.24 0.52 -12.53
N VAL A 145 1.35 1.30 -12.97
CA VAL A 145 1.73 2.54 -13.71
C VAL A 145 0.74 3.68 -13.50
N SER A 146 -0.52 3.36 -13.32
CA SER A 146 -1.55 4.39 -13.16
C SER A 146 -1.60 4.96 -11.74
N LEU A 147 -1.09 4.22 -10.74
CA LEU A 147 -1.18 4.58 -9.34
C LEU A 147 -0.09 5.54 -8.87
N ILE A 148 1.06 5.56 -9.53
CA ILE A 148 2.19 6.38 -9.09
C ILE A 148 2.90 6.97 -10.33
N PRO A 149 2.29 7.93 -11.04
CA PRO A 149 2.89 8.51 -12.24
C PRO A 149 4.28 9.11 -12.00
N GLU A 150 4.51 9.68 -10.82
CA GLU A 150 5.79 10.28 -10.44
C GLU A 150 6.86 9.26 -10.04
N LEU A 151 6.47 8.04 -9.64
CA LEU A 151 7.41 6.99 -9.21
C LEU A 151 7.96 6.17 -10.38
N VAL A 152 7.28 6.14 -11.51
CA VAL A 152 7.75 5.46 -12.73
C VAL A 152 9.04 6.07 -13.27
N SER A 153 9.31 7.33 -13.03
CA SER A 153 10.56 7.99 -13.46
C SER A 153 11.79 7.58 -12.63
N ILE A 154 11.60 6.94 -11.48
CA ILE A 154 12.69 6.53 -10.57
C ILE A 154 12.95 5.01 -10.64
N SER A 155 12.05 4.23 -11.21
CA SER A 155 11.97 2.78 -11.05
C SER A 155 12.67 1.95 -12.13
N HIS A 156 13.66 2.45 -12.83
CA HIS A 156 14.56 1.60 -13.62
C HIS A 156 15.69 1.00 -12.78
N CYS A 157 15.38 0.62 -11.53
CA CYS A 157 16.23 -0.32 -10.82
C CYS A 157 15.82 -1.74 -11.28
N GLY A 158 16.20 -2.06 -12.52
CA GLY A 158 15.84 -3.31 -13.17
C GLY A 158 16.29 -4.51 -12.36
N ILE A 159 15.39 -5.42 -12.18
CA ILE A 159 15.72 -6.83 -11.98
C ILE A 159 16.19 -7.31 -13.36
N ARG A 160 17.50 -7.42 -13.56
CA ARG A 160 18.08 -8.35 -14.52
C ARG A 160 18.38 -9.64 -13.79
#